data_61979034cfd00439bf4997adeefe1f11
#
_entry.id   61979034cfd00439bf4997adeefe1f11
#
_cell.length_a   1.000
_cell.length_b   1.000
_cell.length_c   1.000
_cell.angle_alpha   90.00
_cell.angle_beta   90.00
_cell.angle_gamma   90.00
#
_symmetry.space_group_name_H-M   'P 1'
#
loop_
_entity.id
_entity.type
_entity.pdbx_description
1 polymer ?
#
loop_
_entity_poly.entity_id
_entity_poly.type
_entity_poly.pdbx_seq_one_letter_code
_entity_poly.pdbx_strand_id
1 'polypeptide(L)'
;MRKKIHILPNFVTACNLVMGVNAIMISLGAFANDDFSSKRLTQASMCVFFGMIFDVFDGFVARLTKTSSRFGMELDSLADLVTFGVAPSVLMFVFVLKDVPDPVRKLVLPCCMVYTCCAALRLARFNAQIEDEGKTFSGIPTPEAAGVMISYLLLLSHGYLKPETNSFHAVLQNYIVPFLPVGLGLLMVATIRFPAPAKQIVWQRHPFIYLVLIVFILVALIFRPGLVLPVLFMGYLFYGLLQAARRALFPPKAKAENQEDQEE
;
A
#
# COMPACT_ATOMS: atom_id res chain seq x y z
N MET A 1 15.32 -30.12 -18.77
CA MET A 1 14.58 -30.09 -17.50
C MET A 1 13.31 -29.25 -17.67
N ARG A 2 12.11 -29.85 -17.63
CA ARG A 2 10.84 -29.07 -17.65
C ARG A 2 10.71 -28.30 -16.34
N LYS A 3 10.76 -26.97 -16.39
CA LYS A 3 10.46 -26.11 -15.23
C LYS A 3 9.00 -26.38 -14.81
N LYS A 4 8.81 -26.93 -13.62
CA LYS A 4 7.47 -27.10 -13.04
C LYS A 4 6.90 -25.69 -12.83
N ILE A 5 5.91 -25.31 -13.63
CA ILE A 5 5.11 -24.10 -13.42
C ILE A 5 4.17 -24.45 -12.27
N HIS A 6 4.32 -23.75 -11.15
CA HIS A 6 3.47 -23.97 -10.00
C HIS A 6 2.17 -23.19 -10.22
N ILE A 7 1.14 -23.90 -10.66
CA ILE A 7 -0.13 -23.32 -11.16
C ILE A 7 -0.86 -22.57 -10.04
N LEU A 8 -0.90 -23.13 -8.83
CA LEU A 8 -1.73 -22.59 -7.76
C LEU A 8 -1.27 -21.20 -7.26
N PRO A 9 0.02 -20.94 -6.89
CA PRO A 9 0.46 -19.61 -6.53
C PRO A 9 0.24 -18.61 -7.67
N ASN A 10 0.65 -18.96 -8.90
CA ASN A 10 0.50 -18.07 -10.05
C ASN A 10 -0.96 -17.71 -10.35
N PHE A 11 -1.91 -18.61 -10.04
CA PHE A 11 -3.33 -18.34 -10.19
C PHE A 11 -3.80 -17.27 -9.19
N VAL A 12 -3.34 -17.34 -7.94
CA VAL A 12 -3.68 -16.33 -6.91
C VAL A 12 -3.09 -14.96 -7.27
N THR A 13 -1.83 -14.94 -7.74
CA THR A 13 -1.19 -13.72 -8.26
C THR A 13 -1.97 -13.15 -9.46
N ALA A 14 -2.47 -14.01 -10.36
CA ALA A 14 -3.33 -13.57 -11.46
C ALA A 14 -4.65 -12.96 -10.95
N CYS A 15 -5.23 -13.45 -9.85
CA CYS A 15 -6.40 -12.85 -9.23
C CYS A 15 -6.09 -11.45 -8.67
N ASN A 16 -4.91 -11.24 -8.05
CA ASN A 16 -4.43 -9.91 -7.64
C ASN A 16 -4.41 -8.96 -8.86
N LEU A 17 -3.77 -9.37 -9.95
CA LEU A 17 -3.71 -8.58 -11.19
C LEU A 17 -5.11 -8.24 -11.74
N VAL A 18 -6.02 -9.21 -11.78
CA VAL A 18 -7.41 -9.00 -12.24
C VAL A 18 -8.12 -7.97 -11.38
N MET A 19 -7.93 -7.98 -10.07
CA MET A 19 -8.52 -6.97 -9.18
C MET A 19 -7.96 -5.57 -9.47
N GLY A 20 -6.66 -5.43 -9.69
CA GLY A 20 -6.05 -4.16 -10.09
C GLY A 20 -6.59 -3.63 -11.42
N VAL A 21 -6.66 -4.48 -12.45
CA VAL A 21 -7.24 -4.12 -13.75
C VAL A 21 -8.72 -3.76 -13.61
N ASN A 22 -9.49 -4.50 -12.82
CA ASN A 22 -10.90 -4.19 -12.59
C ASN A 22 -11.10 -2.81 -11.92
N ALA A 23 -10.25 -2.47 -10.94
CA ALA A 23 -10.26 -1.14 -10.32
C ALA A 23 -10.01 -0.02 -11.36
N ILE A 24 -9.05 -0.22 -12.27
CA ILE A 24 -8.78 0.72 -13.37
C ILE A 24 -9.99 0.85 -14.29
N MET A 25 -10.59 -0.27 -14.70
CA MET A 25 -11.75 -0.28 -15.61
C MET A 25 -12.98 0.40 -15.01
N ILE A 26 -13.25 0.18 -13.71
CA ILE A 26 -14.32 0.91 -13.00
C ILE A 26 -14.05 2.40 -13.00
N SER A 27 -12.81 2.82 -12.75
CA SER A 27 -12.43 4.25 -12.72
C SER A 27 -12.54 4.89 -14.09
N LEU A 28 -12.08 4.23 -15.15
CA LEU A 28 -12.21 4.71 -16.53
C LEU A 28 -13.67 4.76 -16.95
N GLY A 29 -14.49 3.77 -16.58
CA GLY A 29 -15.92 3.77 -16.82
C GLY A 29 -16.64 4.90 -16.08
N ALA A 30 -16.20 5.25 -14.87
CA ALA A 30 -16.72 6.41 -14.14
C ALA A 30 -16.38 7.73 -14.88
N PHE A 31 -15.14 7.86 -15.37
CA PHE A 31 -14.70 9.01 -16.13
C PHE A 31 -15.44 9.15 -17.47
N ALA A 32 -15.58 8.06 -18.23
CA ALA A 32 -16.22 8.06 -19.54
C ALA A 32 -17.73 8.39 -19.48
N ASN A 33 -18.41 8.01 -18.38
CA ASN A 33 -19.85 8.23 -18.22
C ASN A 33 -20.18 9.42 -17.30
N ASP A 34 -19.18 10.20 -16.89
CA ASP A 34 -19.31 11.30 -15.90
C ASP A 34 -20.03 10.84 -14.60
N ASP A 35 -19.86 9.54 -14.24
CA ASP A 35 -20.47 8.91 -13.06
C ASP A 35 -19.44 8.78 -11.93
N PHE A 36 -19.22 9.87 -11.22
CA PHE A 36 -18.31 9.93 -10.05
C PHE A 36 -19.02 9.61 -8.74
N SER A 37 -20.00 8.68 -8.81
CA SER A 37 -20.76 8.30 -7.62
C SER A 37 -19.89 7.66 -6.54
N SER A 38 -20.29 7.87 -5.29
CA SER A 38 -19.65 7.22 -4.12
C SER A 38 -19.62 5.70 -4.26
N LYS A 39 -20.61 5.11 -4.93
CA LYS A 39 -20.66 3.67 -5.21
C LYS A 39 -19.51 3.22 -6.12
N ARG A 40 -19.26 3.93 -7.22
CA ARG A 40 -18.15 3.62 -8.15
C ARG A 40 -16.79 3.74 -7.44
N LEU A 41 -16.62 4.82 -6.69
CA LEU A 41 -15.40 5.05 -5.93
C LEU A 41 -15.16 3.95 -4.89
N THR A 42 -16.19 3.56 -4.14
CA THR A 42 -16.10 2.45 -3.19
C THR A 42 -15.77 1.14 -3.88
N GLN A 43 -16.43 0.81 -5.00
CA GLN A 43 -16.18 -0.42 -5.75
C GLN A 43 -14.73 -0.50 -6.24
N ALA A 44 -14.21 0.57 -6.86
CA ALA A 44 -12.85 0.62 -7.34
C ALA A 44 -11.82 0.49 -6.21
N SER A 45 -12.04 1.19 -5.08
CA SER A 45 -11.19 1.08 -3.88
C SER A 45 -11.21 -0.32 -3.27
N MET A 46 -12.38 -0.97 -3.23
CA MET A 46 -12.50 -2.34 -2.74
C MET A 46 -11.79 -3.35 -3.65
N CYS A 47 -11.77 -3.15 -4.97
CA CYS A 47 -11.00 -4.01 -5.87
C CYS A 47 -9.49 -3.97 -5.51
N VAL A 48 -8.92 -2.78 -5.27
CA VAL A 48 -7.51 -2.66 -4.83
C VAL A 48 -7.30 -3.38 -3.49
N PHE A 49 -8.23 -3.21 -2.54
CA PHE A 49 -8.15 -3.89 -1.24
C PHE A 49 -8.22 -5.41 -1.38
N PHE A 50 -9.10 -5.96 -2.21
CA PHE A 50 -9.13 -7.40 -2.48
C PHE A 50 -7.86 -7.87 -3.18
N GLY A 51 -7.25 -7.05 -4.04
CA GLY A 51 -5.93 -7.30 -4.60
C GLY A 51 -4.88 -7.51 -3.52
N MET A 52 -4.85 -6.67 -2.45
CA MET A 52 -3.95 -6.84 -1.30
C MET A 52 -4.18 -8.16 -0.57
N ILE A 53 -5.43 -8.59 -0.46
CA ILE A 53 -5.76 -9.89 0.15
C ILE A 53 -5.16 -11.02 -0.69
N PHE A 54 -5.32 -10.99 -2.02
CA PHE A 54 -4.75 -12.02 -2.91
C PHE A 54 -3.23 -12.03 -2.88
N ASP A 55 -2.56 -10.87 -2.83
CA ASP A 55 -1.11 -10.73 -2.65
C ASP A 55 -0.60 -11.42 -1.36
N VAL A 56 -1.27 -11.18 -0.24
CA VAL A 56 -0.92 -11.87 1.02
C VAL A 56 -1.14 -13.38 0.91
N PHE A 57 -2.20 -13.82 0.21
CA PHE A 57 -2.52 -15.23 0.04
C PHE A 57 -1.53 -15.96 -0.86
N ASP A 58 -1.07 -15.38 -1.97
CA ASP A 58 -0.11 -16.03 -2.87
C ASP A 58 1.25 -16.20 -2.20
N GLY A 59 1.72 -15.19 -1.45
CA GLY A 59 2.91 -15.31 -0.62
C GLY A 59 2.79 -16.38 0.48
N PHE A 60 1.59 -16.57 1.05
CA PHE A 60 1.32 -17.64 2.02
C PHE A 60 1.32 -19.01 1.34
N VAL A 61 0.63 -19.17 0.21
CA VAL A 61 0.56 -20.43 -0.57
C VAL A 61 1.94 -20.83 -1.07
N ALA A 62 2.73 -19.89 -1.62
CA ALA A 62 4.09 -20.16 -2.07
C ALA A 62 5.00 -20.70 -0.96
N ARG A 63 4.89 -20.15 0.25
CA ARG A 63 5.63 -20.64 1.45
C ARG A 63 5.16 -22.01 1.90
N LEU A 64 3.86 -22.26 1.98
CA LEU A 64 3.30 -23.54 2.38
C LEU A 64 3.69 -24.67 1.43
N THR A 65 3.63 -24.39 0.13
CA THR A 65 3.93 -25.39 -0.91
C THR A 65 5.43 -25.53 -1.18
N LYS A 66 6.28 -24.71 -0.56
CA LYS A 66 7.74 -24.62 -0.81
C LYS A 66 8.05 -24.49 -2.31
N THR A 67 7.22 -23.76 -3.04
CA THR A 67 7.24 -23.68 -4.50
C THR A 67 7.45 -22.22 -4.93
N SER A 68 8.63 -21.66 -4.64
CA SER A 68 9.03 -20.39 -5.26
C SER A 68 9.64 -20.66 -6.64
N SER A 69 9.12 -20.01 -7.68
CA SER A 69 9.72 -20.03 -9.01
C SER A 69 10.12 -18.61 -9.41
N ARG A 70 11.21 -18.45 -10.18
CA ARG A 70 11.62 -17.15 -10.71
C ARG A 70 10.48 -16.50 -11.51
N PHE A 71 9.76 -17.28 -12.30
CA PHE A 71 8.59 -16.82 -13.05
C PHE A 71 7.49 -16.27 -12.12
N GLY A 72 7.20 -16.96 -11.00
CA GLY A 72 6.19 -16.50 -10.03
C GLY A 72 6.57 -15.19 -9.37
N MET A 73 7.83 -15.01 -9.00
CA MET A 73 8.32 -13.75 -8.41
C MET A 73 8.23 -12.56 -9.38
N GLU A 74 8.54 -12.78 -10.67
CA GLU A 74 8.41 -11.72 -11.68
C GLU A 74 6.94 -11.39 -11.95
N LEU A 75 6.07 -12.43 -12.03
CA LEU A 75 4.63 -12.25 -12.21
C LEU A 75 4.02 -11.46 -11.04
N ASP A 76 4.42 -11.78 -9.82
CA ASP A 76 4.01 -11.12 -8.58
C ASP A 76 4.36 -9.64 -8.61
N SER A 77 5.61 -9.31 -8.94
CA SER A 77 6.05 -7.91 -9.06
C SER A 77 5.29 -7.13 -10.13
N LEU A 78 4.94 -7.77 -11.25
CA LEU A 78 4.12 -7.14 -12.30
C LEU A 78 2.67 -6.93 -11.84
N ALA A 79 2.08 -7.91 -11.16
CA ALA A 79 0.75 -7.82 -10.58
C ALA A 79 0.69 -6.69 -9.54
N ASP A 80 1.67 -6.63 -8.65
CA ASP A 80 1.79 -5.59 -7.62
C ASP A 80 1.95 -4.20 -8.22
N LEU A 81 2.75 -4.05 -9.28
CA LEU A 81 2.87 -2.77 -9.95
C LEU A 81 1.54 -2.29 -10.51
N VAL A 82 0.75 -3.17 -11.12
CA VAL A 82 -0.57 -2.81 -11.64
C VAL A 82 -1.54 -2.51 -10.50
N THR A 83 -1.63 -3.36 -9.50
CA THR A 83 -2.65 -3.29 -8.45
C THR A 83 -2.34 -2.21 -7.41
N PHE A 84 -1.06 -2.00 -7.06
CA PHE A 84 -0.65 -1.07 -6.00
C PHE A 84 0.08 0.17 -6.51
N GLY A 85 0.57 0.14 -7.76
CA GLY A 85 1.17 1.31 -8.40
C GLY A 85 0.19 2.04 -9.33
N VAL A 86 -0.31 1.36 -10.35
CA VAL A 86 -1.12 1.98 -11.42
C VAL A 86 -2.56 2.22 -10.97
N ALA A 87 -3.24 1.21 -10.41
CA ALA A 87 -4.65 1.33 -10.06
C ALA A 87 -4.93 2.47 -9.06
N PRO A 88 -4.23 2.60 -7.91
CA PRO A 88 -4.44 3.73 -7.01
C PRO A 88 -4.16 5.09 -7.65
N SER A 89 -3.15 5.17 -8.54
CA SER A 89 -2.86 6.39 -9.30
C SER A 89 -4.01 6.80 -10.21
N VAL A 90 -4.59 5.84 -10.93
CA VAL A 90 -5.75 6.08 -11.81
C VAL A 90 -6.97 6.48 -10.98
N LEU A 91 -7.22 5.82 -9.85
CA LEU A 91 -8.31 6.19 -8.95
C LEU A 91 -8.15 7.64 -8.45
N MET A 92 -6.96 7.99 -7.95
CA MET A 92 -6.68 9.34 -7.47
C MET A 92 -6.85 10.36 -8.59
N PHE A 93 -6.31 10.09 -9.78
CA PHE A 93 -6.46 10.96 -10.92
C PHE A 93 -7.94 11.20 -11.26
N VAL A 94 -8.71 10.14 -11.43
CA VAL A 94 -10.11 10.21 -11.90
C VAL A 94 -11.02 10.89 -10.88
N PHE A 95 -10.93 10.51 -9.60
CA PHE A 95 -11.88 10.97 -8.58
C PHE A 95 -11.48 12.27 -7.89
N VAL A 96 -10.19 12.63 -7.91
CA VAL A 96 -9.72 13.89 -7.32
C VAL A 96 -9.71 15.02 -8.35
N LEU A 97 -9.45 14.71 -9.63
CA LEU A 97 -9.35 15.70 -10.71
C LEU A 97 -10.59 16.60 -10.84
N LYS A 98 -11.78 16.06 -10.54
CA LYS A 98 -13.05 16.77 -10.67
C LYS A 98 -13.16 17.96 -9.72
N ASP A 99 -12.70 17.81 -8.48
CA ASP A 99 -12.93 18.74 -7.39
C ASP A 99 -11.79 19.76 -7.21
N VAL A 100 -10.66 19.56 -7.91
CA VAL A 100 -9.46 20.38 -7.73
C VAL A 100 -9.46 21.58 -8.68
N PRO A 101 -9.22 22.81 -8.17
CA PRO A 101 -9.17 24.03 -8.99
C PRO A 101 -7.88 24.14 -9.81
N ASP A 102 -7.92 24.91 -10.90
CA ASP A 102 -6.71 25.38 -11.58
C ASP A 102 -5.93 26.35 -10.66
N PRO A 103 -4.58 26.30 -10.61
CA PRO A 103 -3.67 25.53 -11.48
C PRO A 103 -3.33 24.12 -10.95
N VAL A 104 -3.76 23.73 -9.74
CA VAL A 104 -3.39 22.46 -9.08
C VAL A 104 -3.86 21.26 -9.89
N ARG A 105 -5.01 21.40 -10.56
CA ARG A 105 -5.57 20.37 -11.45
C ARG A 105 -4.57 19.82 -12.46
N LYS A 106 -3.73 20.69 -13.04
CA LYS A 106 -2.70 20.30 -14.03
C LYS A 106 -1.57 19.48 -13.43
N LEU A 107 -1.40 19.53 -12.10
CA LEU A 107 -0.35 18.81 -11.37
C LEU A 107 -0.79 17.42 -10.92
N VAL A 108 -2.09 17.11 -10.91
CA VAL A 108 -2.59 15.81 -10.42
C VAL A 108 -2.02 14.65 -11.22
N LEU A 109 -2.03 14.75 -12.58
CA LEU A 109 -1.48 13.71 -13.44
C LEU A 109 0.02 13.48 -13.23
N PRO A 110 0.90 14.51 -13.28
CA PRO A 110 2.32 14.34 -12.95
C PRO A 110 2.55 13.72 -11.57
N CYS A 111 1.78 14.10 -10.55
CA CYS A 111 1.88 13.54 -9.21
C CYS A 111 1.58 12.04 -9.18
N CYS A 112 0.53 11.61 -9.88
CA CYS A 112 0.17 10.20 -10.03
C CYS A 112 1.22 9.41 -10.81
N MET A 113 1.82 10.00 -11.86
CA MET A 113 2.92 9.38 -12.60
C MET A 113 4.16 9.17 -11.73
N VAL A 114 4.54 10.16 -10.92
CA VAL A 114 5.67 10.03 -9.98
C VAL A 114 5.44 8.88 -9.00
N TYR A 115 4.22 8.76 -8.45
CA TYR A 115 3.89 7.63 -7.56
C TYR A 115 4.09 6.29 -8.24
N THR A 116 3.55 6.11 -9.45
CA THR A 116 3.68 4.86 -10.21
C THR A 116 5.14 4.55 -10.54
N CYS A 117 5.94 5.54 -10.94
CA CYS A 117 7.38 5.38 -11.16
C CYS A 117 8.11 4.97 -9.88
N CYS A 118 7.80 5.60 -8.74
CA CYS A 118 8.39 5.24 -7.46
C CYS A 118 8.02 3.80 -7.02
N ALA A 119 6.77 3.37 -7.28
CA ALA A 119 6.35 1.99 -7.04
C ALA A 119 7.15 0.99 -7.88
N ALA A 120 7.32 1.27 -9.18
CA ALA A 120 8.13 0.45 -10.09
C ALA A 120 9.60 0.37 -9.62
N LEU A 121 10.22 1.51 -9.29
CA LEU A 121 11.59 1.57 -8.79
C LEU A 121 11.76 0.79 -7.49
N ARG A 122 10.78 0.87 -6.60
CA ARG A 122 10.78 0.12 -5.34
C ARG A 122 10.73 -1.38 -5.57
N LEU A 123 9.83 -1.86 -6.44
CA LEU A 123 9.70 -3.29 -6.77
C LEU A 123 10.96 -3.81 -7.46
N ALA A 124 11.51 -3.07 -8.41
CA ALA A 124 12.77 -3.42 -9.07
C ALA A 124 13.93 -3.50 -8.06
N ARG A 125 14.03 -2.52 -7.14
CA ARG A 125 15.05 -2.54 -6.07
C ARG A 125 14.87 -3.75 -5.14
N PHE A 126 13.61 -4.09 -4.80
CA PHE A 126 13.31 -5.24 -3.96
C PHE A 126 13.77 -6.54 -4.61
N ASN A 127 13.47 -6.76 -5.90
CA ASN A 127 13.89 -7.94 -6.64
C ASN A 127 15.42 -8.05 -6.75
N ALA A 128 16.10 -6.93 -7.02
CA ALA A 128 17.57 -6.90 -7.06
C ALA A 128 18.22 -7.20 -5.70
N GLN A 129 17.58 -6.83 -4.59
CA GLN A 129 18.11 -7.06 -3.24
C GLN A 129 17.87 -8.47 -2.69
N ILE A 130 16.92 -9.23 -3.24
CA ILE A 130 16.75 -10.65 -2.89
C ILE A 130 17.97 -11.47 -3.29
N GLU A 131 18.68 -11.07 -4.33
CA GLU A 131 19.92 -11.72 -4.80
C GLU A 131 21.14 -11.42 -3.90
N ASP A 132 21.10 -10.31 -3.13
CA ASP A 132 22.15 -9.88 -2.19
C ASP A 132 21.74 -10.19 -0.74
N GLU A 133 22.14 -11.33 -0.19
CA GLU A 133 21.89 -11.72 1.19
C GLU A 133 22.41 -10.65 2.18
N GLY A 134 21.50 -10.02 2.93
CA GLY A 134 21.86 -9.22 4.12
C GLY A 134 21.42 -7.75 4.16
N LYS A 135 20.78 -7.19 3.12
CA LYS A 135 20.35 -5.78 3.15
C LYS A 135 18.98 -5.60 3.81
N THR A 136 18.88 -4.63 4.72
CA THR A 136 17.64 -4.27 5.42
C THR A 136 16.70 -3.51 4.49
N PHE A 137 15.44 -3.96 4.40
CA PHE A 137 14.41 -3.26 3.62
C PHE A 137 14.16 -1.85 4.16
N SER A 138 14.12 -0.88 3.25
CA SER A 138 13.86 0.53 3.53
C SER A 138 12.70 1.04 2.68
N GLY A 139 11.99 2.06 3.17
CA GLY A 139 10.80 2.62 2.56
C GLY A 139 9.50 1.95 2.98
N ILE A 140 8.37 2.63 2.71
CA ILE A 140 7.03 2.08 2.96
C ILE A 140 6.71 0.98 1.94
N PRO A 141 6.09 -0.15 2.34
CA PRO A 141 5.64 -1.19 1.40
C PRO A 141 4.65 -0.65 0.35
N THR A 142 4.70 -1.19 -0.88
CA THR A 142 3.81 -0.74 -1.98
C THR A 142 2.32 -0.95 -1.65
N PRO A 143 1.89 -2.10 -1.07
CA PRO A 143 0.51 -2.28 -0.66
C PRO A 143 0.05 -1.28 0.40
N GLU A 144 0.93 -0.93 1.34
CA GLU A 144 0.62 0.05 2.40
C GLU A 144 0.39 1.45 1.82
N ALA A 145 1.24 1.90 0.90
CA ALA A 145 1.07 3.19 0.25
C ALA A 145 -0.22 3.24 -0.58
N ALA A 146 -0.53 2.16 -1.33
CA ALA A 146 -1.80 2.00 -2.01
C ALA A 146 -2.98 2.03 -1.02
N GLY A 147 -2.83 1.34 0.13
CA GLY A 147 -3.81 1.32 1.22
C GLY A 147 -4.12 2.70 1.77
N VAL A 148 -3.12 3.56 1.96
CA VAL A 148 -3.32 4.96 2.38
C VAL A 148 -4.11 5.75 1.33
N MET A 149 -3.79 5.58 0.04
CA MET A 149 -4.50 6.26 -1.04
C MET A 149 -5.97 5.85 -1.12
N ILE A 150 -6.27 4.54 -1.14
CA ILE A 150 -7.66 4.06 -1.17
C ILE A 150 -8.42 4.41 0.11
N SER A 151 -7.73 4.50 1.25
CA SER A 151 -8.33 4.91 2.53
C SER A 151 -8.86 6.34 2.46
N TYR A 152 -8.10 7.27 1.88
CA TYR A 152 -8.57 8.62 1.65
C TYR A 152 -9.81 8.64 0.74
N LEU A 153 -9.78 7.89 -0.37
CA LEU A 153 -10.89 7.82 -1.32
C LEU A 153 -12.15 7.19 -0.67
N LEU A 154 -11.97 6.21 0.22
CA LEU A 154 -13.08 5.62 0.97
C LEU A 154 -13.69 6.59 1.99
N LEU A 155 -12.88 7.40 2.68
CA LEU A 155 -13.39 8.47 3.55
C LEU A 155 -14.21 9.49 2.76
N LEU A 156 -13.75 9.84 1.55
CA LEU A 156 -14.47 10.73 0.64
C LEU A 156 -15.80 10.10 0.19
N SER A 157 -15.80 8.84 -0.24
CA SER A 157 -16.99 8.14 -0.76
C SER A 157 -18.07 7.97 0.29
N HIS A 158 -17.71 7.78 1.57
CA HIS A 158 -18.68 7.62 2.65
C HIS A 158 -19.11 8.96 3.28
N GLY A 159 -18.65 10.09 2.74
CA GLY A 159 -19.03 11.43 3.20
C GLY A 159 -18.48 11.82 4.56
N TYR A 160 -17.44 11.12 5.06
CA TYR A 160 -16.74 11.52 6.29
C TYR A 160 -15.89 12.79 6.09
N LEU A 161 -15.47 13.05 4.85
CA LEU A 161 -14.77 14.25 4.43
C LEU A 161 -15.68 15.03 3.46
N LYS A 162 -16.52 15.92 4.00
CA LYS A 162 -17.35 16.82 3.18
C LYS A 162 -16.66 18.17 3.06
N PRO A 163 -16.29 18.61 1.83
CA PRO A 163 -15.63 19.91 1.63
C PRO A 163 -16.54 21.10 2.00
N GLU A 164 -17.86 20.91 2.00
CA GLU A 164 -18.84 21.95 2.28
C GLU A 164 -18.93 22.38 3.75
N THR A 165 -18.41 21.55 4.69
CA THR A 165 -18.62 21.78 6.12
C THR A 165 -17.55 22.66 6.79
N ASN A 166 -16.34 22.75 6.25
CA ASN A 166 -15.24 23.55 6.83
C ASN A 166 -14.24 24.01 5.78
N SER A 167 -13.86 25.29 5.80
CA SER A 167 -12.79 25.85 4.93
C SER A 167 -11.48 25.06 5.00
N PHE A 168 -11.15 24.45 6.15
CA PHE A 168 -9.97 23.61 6.32
C PHE A 168 -10.03 22.33 5.47
N HIS A 169 -11.18 21.64 5.45
CA HIS A 169 -11.35 20.43 4.62
C HIS A 169 -11.26 20.75 3.14
N ALA A 170 -11.82 21.87 2.70
CA ALA A 170 -11.72 22.31 1.31
C ALA A 170 -10.27 22.60 0.92
N VAL A 171 -9.49 23.28 1.77
CA VAL A 171 -8.05 23.53 1.53
C VAL A 171 -7.27 22.21 1.49
N LEU A 172 -7.52 21.30 2.43
CA LEU A 172 -6.87 20.00 2.47
C LEU A 172 -7.12 19.22 1.17
N GLN A 173 -8.39 19.10 0.76
CA GLN A 173 -8.79 18.35 -0.42
C GLN A 173 -8.25 18.98 -1.71
N ASN A 174 -8.34 20.28 -1.85
CA ASN A 174 -8.03 20.97 -3.11
C ASN A 174 -6.55 21.24 -3.30
N TYR A 175 -5.76 21.38 -2.23
CA TYR A 175 -4.37 21.80 -2.32
C TYR A 175 -3.36 20.79 -1.76
N ILE A 176 -3.74 19.94 -0.81
CA ILE A 176 -2.80 18.99 -0.17
C ILE A 176 -2.94 17.59 -0.77
N VAL A 177 -4.16 17.09 -0.89
CA VAL A 177 -4.44 15.74 -1.37
C VAL A 177 -3.90 15.45 -2.76
N PRO A 178 -3.91 16.37 -3.75
CA PRO A 178 -3.30 16.16 -5.05
C PRO A 178 -1.81 15.80 -4.99
N PHE A 179 -1.10 16.19 -3.94
CA PHE A 179 0.31 15.87 -3.72
C PHE A 179 0.54 14.62 -2.87
N LEU A 180 -0.51 14.02 -2.31
CA LEU A 180 -0.42 12.77 -1.55
C LEU A 180 0.30 11.66 -2.31
N PRO A 181 0.05 11.42 -3.62
CA PRO A 181 0.77 10.42 -4.40
C PRO A 181 2.28 10.65 -4.41
N VAL A 182 2.75 11.90 -4.58
CA VAL A 182 4.18 12.22 -4.56
C VAL A 182 4.79 11.93 -3.20
N GLY A 183 4.14 12.35 -2.12
CA GLY A 183 4.61 12.09 -0.76
C GLY A 183 4.76 10.60 -0.47
N LEU A 184 3.76 9.79 -0.83
CA LEU A 184 3.80 8.34 -0.67
C LEU A 184 4.85 7.69 -1.59
N GLY A 185 4.97 8.14 -2.85
CA GLY A 185 5.99 7.69 -3.78
C GLY A 185 7.40 7.92 -3.24
N LEU A 186 7.69 9.13 -2.75
CA LEU A 186 8.98 9.44 -2.13
C LEU A 186 9.25 8.59 -0.88
N LEU A 187 8.23 8.33 -0.06
CA LEU A 187 8.36 7.44 1.10
C LEU A 187 8.66 5.98 0.71
N MET A 188 8.18 5.51 -0.45
CA MET A 188 8.51 4.17 -0.96
C MET A 188 10.00 4.03 -1.31
N VAL A 189 10.61 5.07 -1.90
CA VAL A 189 12.00 5.05 -2.35
C VAL A 189 12.96 5.48 -1.24
N ALA A 190 12.45 6.17 -0.20
CA ALA A 190 13.25 6.65 0.93
C ALA A 190 13.97 5.51 1.67
N THR A 191 15.14 5.82 2.23
CA THR A 191 15.93 4.88 3.02
C THR A 191 15.46 4.75 4.48
N ILE A 192 14.26 5.25 4.77
CA ILE A 192 13.65 5.22 6.09
C ILE A 192 13.22 3.78 6.43
N ARG A 193 13.66 3.26 7.58
CA ARG A 193 13.29 1.92 8.04
C ARG A 193 11.91 1.93 8.68
N PHE A 194 10.91 1.46 7.95
CA PHE A 194 9.57 1.24 8.51
C PHE A 194 9.54 -0.05 9.36
N PRO A 195 8.74 -0.07 10.42
CA PRO A 195 8.56 -1.28 11.23
C PRO A 195 7.90 -2.38 10.37
N ALA A 196 8.49 -3.58 10.35
CA ALA A 196 7.86 -4.74 9.74
C ALA A 196 6.81 -5.29 10.72
N PRO A 197 5.49 -5.14 10.47
CA PRO A 197 4.47 -5.54 11.42
C PRO A 197 4.52 -7.03 11.75
N ALA A 198 4.82 -7.87 10.74
CA ALA A 198 4.90 -9.32 10.90
C ALA A 198 6.01 -9.80 11.86
N LYS A 199 7.10 -9.04 12.02
CA LYS A 199 8.19 -9.41 12.95
C LYS A 199 7.96 -8.92 14.39
N GLN A 200 7.11 -7.93 14.57
CA GLN A 200 6.84 -7.33 15.89
C GLN A 200 5.61 -7.92 16.60
N ILE A 201 4.72 -8.59 15.87
CA ILE A 201 3.61 -9.32 16.45
C ILE A 201 4.21 -10.56 17.13
N VAL A 202 4.53 -10.42 18.40
CA VAL A 202 4.99 -11.50 19.27
C VAL A 202 3.79 -12.44 19.55
N TRP A 203 3.48 -13.27 18.56
CA TRP A 203 2.39 -14.24 18.61
C TRP A 203 2.59 -15.28 19.71
N GLN A 204 3.79 -15.30 20.30
CA GLN A 204 4.19 -16.29 21.30
C GLN A 204 3.62 -16.05 22.70
N ARG A 205 3.16 -14.84 23.07
CA ARG A 205 2.73 -14.57 24.44
C ARG A 205 1.21 -14.64 24.69
N HIS A 206 0.38 -14.26 23.70
CA HIS A 206 -1.09 -14.20 23.89
C HIS A 206 -1.87 -14.51 22.59
N PRO A 207 -1.84 -15.74 22.07
CA PRO A 207 -2.45 -16.07 20.77
C PRO A 207 -3.98 -15.85 20.77
N PHE A 208 -4.65 -16.04 21.92
CA PHE A 208 -6.10 -15.85 22.03
C PHE A 208 -6.52 -14.39 21.85
N ILE A 209 -5.78 -13.43 22.43
CA ILE A 209 -6.08 -12.00 22.31
C ILE A 209 -5.94 -11.57 20.85
N TYR A 210 -4.91 -12.02 20.15
CA TYR A 210 -4.74 -11.72 18.73
C TYR A 210 -5.85 -12.32 17.85
N LEU A 211 -6.29 -13.54 18.16
CA LEU A 211 -7.41 -14.16 17.47
C LEU A 211 -8.68 -13.32 17.63
N VAL A 212 -9.03 -12.92 18.85
CA VAL A 212 -10.21 -12.08 19.13
C VAL A 212 -10.09 -10.73 18.42
N LEU A 213 -8.91 -10.11 18.42
CA LEU A 213 -8.68 -8.83 17.73
C LEU A 213 -8.87 -8.97 16.22
N ILE A 214 -8.32 -10.03 15.60
CA ILE A 214 -8.49 -10.31 14.17
C ILE A 214 -9.95 -10.50 13.81
N VAL A 215 -10.69 -11.30 14.60
CA VAL A 215 -12.13 -11.52 14.38
C VAL A 215 -12.89 -10.20 14.51
N PHE A 216 -12.58 -9.37 15.52
CA PHE A 216 -13.20 -8.07 15.68
C PHE A 216 -12.94 -7.13 14.51
N ILE A 217 -11.69 -7.07 14.02
CA ILE A 217 -11.31 -6.28 12.83
C ILE A 217 -12.07 -6.77 11.58
N LEU A 218 -12.15 -8.10 11.37
CA LEU A 218 -12.89 -8.68 10.24
C LEU A 218 -14.38 -8.34 10.29
N VAL A 219 -14.99 -8.47 11.46
CA VAL A 219 -16.40 -8.09 11.65
C VAL A 219 -16.59 -6.59 11.39
N ALA A 220 -15.75 -5.74 11.97
CA ALA A 220 -15.81 -4.29 11.76
C ALA A 220 -15.61 -3.92 10.28
N LEU A 221 -14.73 -4.63 9.56
CA LEU A 221 -14.47 -4.45 8.13
C LEU A 221 -15.71 -4.77 7.28
N ILE A 222 -16.45 -5.82 7.63
CA ILE A 222 -17.70 -6.17 6.92
C ILE A 222 -18.75 -5.07 7.09
N PHE A 223 -18.91 -4.53 8.31
CA PHE A 223 -19.95 -3.52 8.59
C PHE A 223 -19.57 -2.09 8.19
N ARG A 224 -18.29 -1.72 8.33
CA ARG A 224 -17.83 -0.34 8.14
C ARG A 224 -16.44 -0.26 7.45
N PRO A 225 -16.28 -0.77 6.21
CA PRO A 225 -14.98 -0.77 5.51
C PRO A 225 -14.42 0.65 5.34
N GLY A 226 -15.30 1.64 5.10
CA GLY A 226 -14.91 3.04 4.93
C GLY A 226 -14.32 3.73 6.16
N LEU A 227 -14.41 3.13 7.35
CA LEU A 227 -13.74 3.61 8.58
C LEU A 227 -12.57 2.72 8.97
N VAL A 228 -12.73 1.41 8.87
CA VAL A 228 -11.74 0.46 9.36
C VAL A 228 -10.46 0.51 8.54
N LEU A 229 -10.56 0.52 7.21
CA LEU A 229 -9.38 0.60 6.33
C LEU A 229 -8.57 1.90 6.54
N PRO A 230 -9.19 3.10 6.58
CA PRO A 230 -8.46 4.32 6.92
C PRO A 230 -7.76 4.28 8.27
N VAL A 231 -8.40 3.76 9.30
CA VAL A 231 -7.78 3.65 10.64
C VAL A 231 -6.56 2.73 10.60
N LEU A 232 -6.64 1.61 9.89
CA LEU A 232 -5.53 0.66 9.78
C LEU A 232 -4.35 1.24 8.99
N PHE A 233 -4.58 1.70 7.75
CA PHE A 233 -3.49 2.15 6.87
C PHE A 233 -2.91 3.51 7.28
N MET A 234 -3.75 4.49 7.63
CA MET A 234 -3.26 5.78 8.10
C MET A 234 -2.62 5.67 9.49
N GLY A 235 -3.17 4.82 10.36
CA GLY A 235 -2.59 4.53 11.67
C GLY A 235 -1.21 3.88 11.55
N TYR A 236 -1.04 2.91 10.64
CA TYR A 236 0.27 2.30 10.35
C TYR A 236 1.26 3.33 9.78
N LEU A 237 0.85 4.14 8.80
CA LEU A 237 1.69 5.20 8.26
C LEU A 237 2.16 6.17 9.35
N PHE A 238 1.22 6.66 10.18
CA PHE A 238 1.53 7.58 11.26
C PHE A 238 2.49 6.96 12.30
N TYR A 239 2.23 5.72 12.70
CA TYR A 239 3.11 4.98 13.60
C TYR A 239 4.52 4.80 13.01
N GLY A 240 4.62 4.45 11.72
CA GLY A 240 5.89 4.31 11.03
C GLY A 240 6.68 5.62 10.95
N LEU A 241 6.02 6.72 10.62
CA LEU A 241 6.63 8.06 10.60
C LEU A 241 7.08 8.50 12.00
N LEU A 242 6.26 8.27 13.03
CA LEU A 242 6.61 8.59 14.41
C LEU A 242 7.85 7.79 14.88
N GLN A 243 7.90 6.52 14.54
CA GLN A 243 9.05 5.67 14.87
C GLN A 243 10.32 6.10 14.12
N ALA A 244 10.17 6.49 12.84
CA ALA A 244 11.28 7.03 12.04
C ALA A 244 11.81 8.35 12.64
N ALA A 245 10.91 9.26 13.01
CA ALA A 245 11.27 10.52 13.67
C ALA A 245 11.97 10.28 15.01
N ARG A 246 11.46 9.36 15.84
CA ARG A 246 12.11 8.99 17.11
C ARG A 246 13.53 8.47 16.91
N ARG A 247 13.75 7.61 15.90
CA ARG A 247 15.09 7.09 15.59
C ARG A 247 16.04 8.16 15.08
N ALA A 248 15.53 9.15 14.35
CA ALA A 248 16.33 10.29 13.88
C ALA A 248 16.73 11.23 15.03
N LEU A 249 15.79 11.47 15.97
CA LEU A 249 16.03 12.37 17.12
C LEU A 249 16.83 11.67 18.23
N PHE A 250 16.64 10.37 18.43
CA PHE A 250 17.29 9.57 19.46
C PHE A 250 17.95 8.34 18.82
N PRO A 251 19.11 8.50 18.15
CA PRO A 251 19.82 7.37 17.58
C PRO A 251 20.12 6.35 18.69
N PRO A 252 19.87 5.04 18.49
CA PRO A 252 20.24 4.01 19.45
C PRO A 252 21.75 4.13 19.67
N LYS A 253 22.18 4.18 20.96
CA LYS A 253 23.61 4.14 21.31
C LYS A 253 24.22 2.94 20.58
N ALA A 254 25.22 3.18 19.73
CA ALA A 254 26.01 2.11 19.12
C ALA A 254 26.43 1.18 20.26
N LYS A 255 26.19 -0.12 20.13
CA LYS A 255 26.77 -1.13 21.00
C LYS A 255 28.29 -1.00 20.84
N ALA A 256 28.90 -0.26 21.74
CA ALA A 256 30.34 -0.30 22.01
C ALA A 256 30.61 -1.60 22.79
N GLU A 257 30.49 -2.73 22.09
CA GLU A 257 30.86 -4.04 22.60
C GLU A 257 31.19 -4.89 21.39
N ASN A 258 32.46 -5.00 21.09
CA ASN A 258 33.19 -6.09 20.42
C ASN A 258 34.51 -5.61 19.82
N GLN A 259 35.25 -4.74 20.52
CA GLN A 259 36.66 -4.47 20.18
C GLN A 259 37.66 -4.86 21.30
N GLU A 260 37.18 -5.38 22.43
CA GLU A 260 38.07 -5.81 23.51
C GLU A 260 38.45 -7.31 23.49
N ASP A 261 37.79 -8.15 22.65
CA ASP A 261 38.06 -9.59 22.60
C ASP A 261 38.97 -10.01 21.42
N GLN A 262 39.70 -9.10 20.78
CA GLN A 262 40.68 -9.42 19.72
C GLN A 262 42.10 -8.97 20.03
N GLU A 263 42.42 -8.54 21.25
CA GLU A 263 43.78 -8.20 21.70
C GLU A 263 44.22 -9.01 22.94
N GLU A 264 43.73 -10.26 23.15
CA GLU A 264 44.36 -11.24 24.03
C GLU A 264 44.78 -12.50 23.27
#